data_142e8330f2aee52544cebbae40c63059
#
_entry.id   142e8330f2aee52544cebbae40c63059
#
_cell.length_a   1.000
_cell.length_b   1.000
_cell.length_c   1.000
_cell.angle_alpha   90.00
_cell.angle_beta   90.00
_cell.angle_gamma   90.00
#
_symmetry.space_group_name_H-M   'P 1'
#
loop_
_entity.id
_entity.type
_entity.pdbx_description
1 polymer ?
#
loop_
_entity_poly.entity_id
_entity_poly.type
_entity_poly.pdbx_seq_one_letter_code
_entity_poly.pdbx_strand_id
1 'polypeptide(L)'
;MTRVVCAGLAIDTKTLNTINSLYLGGFGLGLYLDPNAFADSGMSPLKYTVDAEGPVGEFFGRAFGSMLLGMSAIGYFGPESEGALKMFAASFSLFTPILLKNIGDESGAMKTSTWKLQALMHLPLVVLSVYNGFIKGGE
;
A
#
# COMPACT_ATOMS: atom_id res chain seq x y z
N MET A 1 -12.34 28.82 -10.80
CA MET A 1 -11.08 28.66 -10.02
C MET A 1 -10.70 27.20 -9.73
N THR A 2 -11.57 26.24 -9.92
CA THR A 2 -11.39 24.80 -9.58
C THR A 2 -10.51 24.02 -10.58
N ARG A 3 -10.36 24.47 -11.81
CA ARG A 3 -9.60 23.73 -12.86
C ARG A 3 -8.07 23.71 -12.70
N VAL A 4 -7.47 24.69 -12.02
CA VAL A 4 -6.00 24.81 -11.93
C VAL A 4 -5.41 23.85 -10.88
N VAL A 5 -6.15 23.54 -9.83
CA VAL A 5 -5.68 22.67 -8.74
C VAL A 5 -5.65 21.20 -9.18
N CYS A 6 -6.53 20.80 -10.09
CA CYS A 6 -6.63 19.41 -10.55
C CYS A 6 -5.58 19.02 -11.60
N ALA A 7 -5.02 19.97 -12.34
CA ALA A 7 -4.03 19.68 -13.40
C ALA A 7 -2.73 19.05 -12.83
N GLY A 8 -2.34 19.40 -11.62
CA GLY A 8 -1.15 18.84 -10.95
C GLY A 8 -1.32 17.41 -10.44
N LEU A 9 -2.57 16.89 -10.36
CA LEU A 9 -2.87 15.52 -9.91
C LEU A 9 -3.08 14.55 -11.08
N ALA A 10 -3.14 15.04 -12.31
CA ALA A 10 -3.35 14.23 -13.49
C ALA A 10 -2.05 13.51 -13.89
N ILE A 11 -1.95 12.23 -13.52
CA ILE A 11 -0.87 11.33 -13.91
C ILE A 11 -1.43 10.34 -14.94
N ASP A 12 -0.61 9.88 -15.89
CA ASP A 12 -1.05 8.84 -16.81
C ASP A 12 -1.23 7.49 -16.09
N THR A 13 -2.19 6.71 -16.56
CA THR A 13 -2.59 5.43 -15.94
C THR A 13 -1.43 4.45 -15.86
N LYS A 14 -0.59 4.39 -16.90
CA LYS A 14 0.58 3.48 -16.95
C LYS A 14 1.59 3.81 -15.85
N THR A 15 1.97 5.07 -15.72
CA THR A 15 2.91 5.53 -14.71
C THR A 15 2.38 5.25 -13.31
N LEU A 16 1.12 5.57 -13.05
CA LEU A 16 0.54 5.38 -11.72
C LEU A 16 0.37 3.90 -11.36
N ASN A 17 -0.06 3.05 -12.30
CA ASN A 17 -0.12 1.60 -12.10
C ASN A 17 1.26 1.00 -11.85
N THR A 18 2.29 1.48 -12.56
CA THR A 18 3.67 1.04 -12.34
C THR A 18 4.15 1.40 -10.93
N ILE A 19 3.92 2.63 -10.48
CA ILE A 19 4.28 3.07 -9.12
C ILE A 19 3.56 2.23 -8.07
N ASN A 20 2.24 2.04 -8.22
CA ASN A 20 1.43 1.24 -7.31
C ASN A 20 1.90 -0.22 -7.25
N SER A 21 2.25 -0.79 -8.41
CA SER A 21 2.78 -2.16 -8.50
C SER A 21 4.12 -2.30 -7.81
N LEU A 22 5.04 -1.36 -7.99
CA LEU A 22 6.34 -1.36 -7.30
C LEU A 22 6.17 -1.21 -5.79
N TYR A 23 5.28 -0.32 -5.35
CA TYR A 23 4.97 -0.13 -3.94
C TYR A 23 4.44 -1.41 -3.29
N LEU A 24 3.39 -2.03 -3.87
CA LEU A 24 2.81 -3.27 -3.34
C LEU A 24 3.75 -4.47 -3.50
N GLY A 25 4.46 -4.54 -4.63
CA GLY A 25 5.43 -5.61 -4.91
C GLY A 25 6.58 -5.63 -3.93
N GLY A 26 7.12 -4.47 -3.57
CA GLY A 26 8.18 -4.34 -2.58
C GLY A 26 7.74 -4.85 -1.20
N PHE A 27 6.58 -4.40 -0.71
CA PHE A 27 6.01 -4.91 0.55
C PHE A 27 5.65 -6.39 0.47
N GLY A 28 5.02 -6.81 -0.63
CA GLY A 28 4.62 -8.20 -0.84
C GLY A 28 5.80 -9.15 -0.85
N LEU A 29 6.89 -8.80 -1.54
CA LEU A 29 8.10 -9.60 -1.59
C LEU A 29 8.78 -9.69 -0.21
N GLY A 30 8.88 -8.58 0.50
CA GLY A 30 9.43 -8.54 1.85
C GLY A 30 8.69 -9.48 2.78
N LEU A 31 7.36 -9.38 2.85
CA LEU A 31 6.52 -10.25 3.68
C LEU A 31 6.53 -11.71 3.27
N TYR A 32 6.62 -12.01 1.97
CA TYR A 32 6.63 -13.38 1.47
C TYR A 32 7.96 -14.09 1.81
N LEU A 33 9.07 -13.41 1.64
CA LEU A 33 10.42 -13.95 1.89
C LEU A 33 10.78 -13.93 3.36
N ASP A 34 10.50 -12.83 4.06
CA ASP A 34 10.71 -12.65 5.49
C ASP A 34 9.37 -12.36 6.18
N PRO A 35 8.61 -13.39 6.59
CA PRO A 35 7.33 -13.22 7.26
C PRO A 35 7.40 -12.44 8.57
N ASN A 36 8.59 -12.37 9.18
CA ASN A 36 8.86 -11.57 10.38
C ASN A 36 9.28 -10.11 10.05
N ALA A 37 9.23 -9.71 8.77
CA ALA A 37 9.62 -8.35 8.35
C ALA A 37 8.86 -7.24 9.08
N PHE A 38 7.66 -7.53 9.57
CA PHE A 38 6.85 -6.59 10.36
C PHE A 38 6.99 -6.72 11.87
N ALA A 39 7.65 -7.78 12.36
CA ALA A 39 7.93 -7.97 13.77
C ALA A 39 9.27 -7.33 14.18
N ASP A 40 9.47 -7.15 15.47
CA ASP A 40 10.69 -6.54 16.01
C ASP A 40 11.95 -7.33 15.70
N SER A 41 11.86 -8.65 15.67
CA SER A 41 12.99 -9.56 15.40
C SER A 41 13.23 -9.81 13.91
N GLY A 42 12.34 -9.40 13.02
CA GLY A 42 12.50 -9.58 11.58
C GLY A 42 13.77 -8.89 11.02
N MET A 43 14.26 -9.37 9.89
CA MET A 43 15.47 -8.82 9.24
C MET A 43 15.25 -7.44 8.62
N SER A 44 14.01 -7.04 8.40
CA SER A 44 13.69 -5.71 7.86
C SER A 44 14.08 -4.59 8.83
N PRO A 45 14.70 -3.51 8.35
CA PRO A 45 14.94 -2.33 9.16
C PRO A 45 13.64 -1.61 9.55
N LEU A 46 12.54 -1.87 8.83
CA LEU A 46 11.22 -1.31 9.08
C LEU A 46 10.39 -2.26 9.92
N LYS A 47 10.39 -2.05 11.21
CA LYS A 47 9.58 -2.83 12.16
C LYS A 47 8.22 -2.15 12.36
N TYR A 48 7.14 -2.90 12.18
CA TYR A 48 5.78 -2.39 12.24
C TYR A 48 5.04 -2.79 13.52
N THR A 49 5.40 -3.95 14.09
CA THR A 49 4.78 -4.50 15.30
C THR A 49 5.83 -4.79 16.35
N VAL A 50 5.39 -4.99 17.59
CA VAL A 50 6.29 -5.33 18.71
C VAL A 50 6.41 -6.84 18.92
N ASP A 51 5.32 -7.59 18.69
CA ASP A 51 5.31 -9.03 18.96
C ASP A 51 4.33 -9.73 18.00
N ALA A 52 4.83 -10.13 16.84
CA ALA A 52 4.04 -10.87 15.84
C ALA A 52 4.79 -12.10 15.33
N GLU A 53 5.63 -12.70 16.18
CA GLU A 53 6.44 -13.86 15.86
C GLU A 53 5.67 -15.18 15.99
N GLY A 54 6.22 -16.21 15.38
CA GLY A 54 5.72 -17.57 15.47
C GLY A 54 4.87 -18.02 14.28
N PRO A 55 4.44 -19.29 14.27
CA PRO A 55 3.84 -19.93 13.09
C PRO A 55 2.60 -19.21 12.56
N VAL A 56 1.80 -18.61 13.44
CA VAL A 56 0.58 -17.88 13.05
C VAL A 56 0.95 -16.56 12.37
N GLY A 57 1.88 -15.79 12.94
CA GLY A 57 2.38 -14.56 12.34
C GLY A 57 3.05 -14.80 10.99
N GLU A 58 3.87 -15.87 10.90
CA GLU A 58 4.49 -16.29 9.64
C GLU A 58 3.46 -16.64 8.56
N PHE A 59 2.42 -17.39 8.93
CA PHE A 59 1.34 -17.72 7.99
C PHE A 59 0.65 -16.46 7.46
N PHE A 60 0.22 -15.56 8.34
CA PHE A 60 -0.45 -14.32 7.93
C PHE A 60 0.49 -13.40 7.14
N GLY A 61 1.75 -13.31 7.52
CA GLY A 61 2.74 -12.53 6.78
C GLY A 61 2.91 -13.03 5.35
N ARG A 62 3.10 -14.35 5.15
CA ARG A 62 3.21 -14.96 3.81
C ARG A 62 1.91 -14.86 3.01
N ALA A 63 0.76 -15.10 3.63
CA ALA A 63 -0.54 -14.98 2.97
C ALA A 63 -0.79 -13.55 2.50
N PHE A 64 -0.54 -12.55 3.35
CA PHE A 64 -0.68 -11.15 2.99
C PHE A 64 0.34 -10.74 1.92
N GLY A 65 1.59 -11.17 2.04
CA GLY A 65 2.62 -10.95 1.03
C GLY A 65 2.24 -11.49 -0.34
N SER A 66 1.69 -12.71 -0.41
CA SER A 66 1.24 -13.31 -1.69
C SER A 66 0.08 -12.52 -2.32
N MET A 67 -0.86 -12.01 -1.51
CA MET A 67 -1.94 -11.15 -2.01
C MET A 67 -1.40 -9.84 -2.60
N LEU A 68 -0.46 -9.19 -1.91
CA LEU A 68 0.16 -7.96 -2.41
C LEU A 68 0.95 -8.19 -3.70
N LEU A 69 1.66 -9.32 -3.82
CA LEU A 69 2.34 -9.72 -5.05
C LEU A 69 1.35 -9.96 -6.20
N GLY A 70 0.23 -10.63 -5.93
CA GLY A 70 -0.84 -10.83 -6.90
C GLY A 70 -1.41 -9.50 -7.41
N MET A 71 -1.69 -8.56 -6.52
CA MET A 71 -2.14 -7.22 -6.89
C MET A 71 -1.08 -6.44 -7.68
N SER A 72 0.18 -6.53 -7.26
CA SER A 72 1.31 -5.94 -7.98
C SER A 72 1.41 -6.46 -9.40
N ALA A 73 1.26 -7.78 -9.59
CA ALA A 73 1.30 -8.43 -10.91
C ALA A 73 0.21 -7.91 -11.85
N ILE A 74 -1.01 -7.65 -11.36
CA ILE A 74 -2.11 -7.12 -12.18
C ILE A 74 -1.72 -5.76 -12.78
N GLY A 75 -1.15 -4.84 -12.00
CA GLY A 75 -0.72 -3.55 -12.50
C GLY A 75 0.55 -3.62 -13.35
N TYR A 76 1.43 -4.59 -13.10
CA TYR A 76 2.64 -4.80 -13.88
C TYR A 76 2.35 -5.37 -15.27
N PHE A 77 1.48 -6.36 -15.38
CA PHE A 77 1.13 -6.98 -16.66
C PHE A 77 0.06 -6.20 -17.45
N GLY A 78 -0.73 -5.36 -16.77
CA GLY A 78 -1.72 -4.49 -17.38
C GLY A 78 -1.53 -3.01 -17.00
N PRO A 79 -0.37 -2.39 -17.28
CA PRO A 79 -0.06 -1.07 -16.74
C PRO A 79 -0.96 0.04 -17.30
N GLU A 80 -1.57 -0.15 -18.46
CA GLU A 80 -2.52 0.79 -19.08
C GLU A 80 -3.98 0.52 -18.65
N SER A 81 -4.23 -0.48 -17.80
CA SER A 81 -5.55 -0.87 -17.38
C SER A 81 -6.16 0.12 -16.37
N GLU A 82 -7.26 0.77 -16.74
CA GLU A 82 -8.07 1.57 -15.80
C GLU A 82 -8.67 0.69 -14.69
N GLY A 83 -8.99 -0.57 -15.01
CA GLY A 83 -9.48 -1.54 -14.01
C GLY A 83 -8.45 -1.82 -12.93
N ALA A 84 -7.17 -1.97 -13.30
CA ALA A 84 -6.08 -2.11 -12.35
C ALA A 84 -5.95 -0.86 -11.45
N LEU A 85 -6.03 0.32 -12.04
CA LEU A 85 -5.97 1.58 -11.29
C LEU A 85 -7.13 1.72 -10.28
N LYS A 86 -8.35 1.38 -10.70
CA LYS A 86 -9.53 1.38 -9.81
C LYS A 86 -9.38 0.37 -8.67
N MET A 87 -8.81 -0.80 -8.95
CA MET A 87 -8.51 -1.80 -7.94
C MET A 87 -7.51 -1.29 -6.90
N PHE A 88 -6.41 -0.66 -7.33
CA PHE A 88 -5.45 -0.03 -6.42
C PHE A 88 -6.10 1.06 -5.57
N ALA A 89 -6.88 1.94 -6.20
CA ALA A 89 -7.59 3.01 -5.49
C ALA A 89 -8.53 2.45 -4.40
N ALA A 90 -9.32 1.42 -4.72
CA ALA A 90 -10.21 0.76 -3.76
C ALA A 90 -9.41 0.10 -2.62
N SER A 91 -8.38 -0.68 -2.95
CA SER A 91 -7.56 -1.40 -1.96
C SER A 91 -6.84 -0.45 -1.02
N PHE A 92 -6.24 0.61 -1.54
CA PHE A 92 -5.56 1.62 -0.72
C PHE A 92 -6.55 2.38 0.16
N SER A 93 -7.74 2.71 -0.36
CA SER A 93 -8.79 3.36 0.43
C SER A 93 -9.26 2.48 1.60
N LEU A 94 -9.43 1.17 1.37
CA LEU A 94 -9.80 0.21 2.41
C LEU A 94 -8.69 0.00 3.46
N PHE A 95 -7.43 0.10 3.06
CA PHE A 95 -6.31 -0.03 3.99
C PHE A 95 -6.09 1.25 4.82
N THR A 96 -6.48 2.41 4.32
CA THR A 96 -6.26 3.71 4.99
C THR A 96 -6.79 3.77 6.43
N PRO A 97 -8.02 3.32 6.78
CA PRO A 97 -8.49 3.29 8.15
C PRO A 97 -7.62 2.43 9.08
N ILE A 98 -7.11 1.30 8.57
CA ILE A 98 -6.21 0.40 9.32
C ILE A 98 -4.89 1.12 9.62
N LEU A 99 -4.31 1.76 8.61
CA LEU A 99 -3.09 2.54 8.74
C LEU A 99 -3.25 3.67 9.76
N LEU A 100 -4.34 4.43 9.70
CA LEU A 100 -4.61 5.52 10.63
C LEU A 100 -4.81 5.01 12.07
N LYS A 101 -5.48 3.87 12.26
CA LYS A 101 -5.61 3.22 13.56
C LYS A 101 -4.25 2.84 14.14
N ASN A 102 -3.37 2.27 13.33
CA ASN A 102 -2.03 1.84 13.77
C ASN A 102 -1.11 3.03 14.09
N ILE A 103 -1.28 4.17 13.42
CA ILE A 103 -0.58 5.42 13.75
C ILE A 103 -1.00 5.94 15.13
N GLY A 104 -2.28 5.78 15.50
CA GLY A 104 -2.84 6.20 16.78
C GLY A 104 -2.84 5.10 17.85
N ASP A 105 -2.09 4.02 17.68
CA ASP A 105 -2.08 2.93 18.65
C ASP A 105 -1.45 3.37 19.97
N GLU A 106 -2.25 3.29 21.05
CA GLU A 106 -1.83 3.60 22.43
C GLU A 106 -1.49 2.33 23.22
N SER A 107 -1.77 1.14 22.67
CA SER A 107 -1.51 -0.13 23.36
C SER A 107 -0.02 -0.50 23.40
N GLY A 108 0.79 0.11 22.53
CA GLY A 108 2.20 -0.20 22.37
C GLY A 108 2.47 -1.43 21.49
N ALA A 109 1.42 -2.06 20.93
CA ALA A 109 1.58 -3.20 20.03
C ALA A 109 2.11 -2.81 18.66
N MET A 110 1.92 -1.56 18.24
CA MET A 110 2.33 -1.05 16.93
C MET A 110 3.49 -0.07 17.04
N LYS A 111 4.44 -0.16 16.13
CA LYS A 111 5.52 0.82 15.98
C LYS A 111 5.00 2.07 15.23
N THR A 112 4.35 2.97 15.96
CA THR A 112 3.66 4.13 15.38
C THR A 112 4.53 5.00 14.49
N SER A 113 5.85 5.09 14.76
CA SER A 113 6.80 5.84 13.91
C SER A 113 6.93 5.24 12.51
N THR A 114 6.99 3.91 12.39
CA THR A 114 7.05 3.21 11.11
C THR A 114 5.74 3.36 10.32
N TRP A 115 4.60 3.28 11.01
CA TRP A 115 3.29 3.51 10.39
C TRP A 115 3.12 4.95 9.91
N LYS A 116 3.65 5.95 10.64
CA LYS A 116 3.69 7.34 10.18
C LYS A 116 4.55 7.52 8.93
N LEU A 117 5.71 6.85 8.86
CA LEU A 117 6.55 6.87 7.67
C LEU A 117 5.85 6.24 6.47
N GLN A 118 5.16 5.11 6.67
CA GLN A 118 4.36 4.49 5.60
C GLN A 118 3.23 5.39 5.11
N ALA A 119 2.59 6.15 6.00
CA ALA A 119 1.53 7.08 5.63
C ALA A 119 2.00 8.16 4.67
N LEU A 120 3.25 8.62 4.77
CA LEU A 120 3.83 9.61 3.84
C LEU A 120 3.88 9.10 2.39
N MET A 121 4.02 7.80 2.18
CA MET A 121 3.96 7.17 0.85
C MET A 121 2.54 6.78 0.48
N HIS A 122 1.81 6.19 1.40
CA HIS A 122 0.49 5.60 1.14
C HIS A 122 -0.57 6.66 0.82
N LEU A 123 -0.67 7.73 1.62
CA LEU A 123 -1.73 8.73 1.44
C LEU A 123 -1.67 9.46 0.09
N PRO A 124 -0.50 9.90 -0.42
CA PRO A 124 -0.41 10.42 -1.78
C PRO A 124 -0.87 9.41 -2.85
N LEU A 125 -0.51 8.12 -2.71
CA LEU A 125 -0.93 7.09 -3.66
C LEU A 125 -2.43 6.85 -3.63
N VAL A 126 -3.08 6.91 -2.44
CA VAL A 126 -4.54 6.88 -2.33
C VAL A 126 -5.18 8.02 -3.11
N VAL A 127 -4.75 9.25 -2.83
CA VAL A 127 -5.31 10.46 -3.45
C VAL A 127 -5.15 10.41 -4.99
N LEU A 128 -3.95 10.09 -5.46
CA LEU A 128 -3.66 10.00 -6.89
C LEU A 128 -4.45 8.89 -7.57
N SER A 129 -4.52 7.70 -6.95
CA SER A 129 -5.23 6.56 -7.53
C SER A 129 -6.74 6.79 -7.55
N VAL A 130 -7.33 7.36 -6.50
CA VAL A 130 -8.76 7.72 -6.46
C VAL A 130 -9.09 8.80 -7.48
N TYR A 131 -8.29 9.87 -7.53
CA TYR A 131 -8.52 10.95 -8.49
C TYR A 131 -8.45 10.45 -9.93
N ASN A 132 -7.37 9.75 -10.30
CA ASN A 132 -7.18 9.32 -11.70
C ASN A 132 -8.06 8.12 -12.07
N GLY A 133 -8.43 7.25 -11.11
CA GLY A 133 -9.24 6.07 -11.38
C GLY A 133 -10.75 6.34 -11.40
N PHE A 134 -11.25 7.30 -10.62
CA PHE A 134 -12.69 7.50 -10.45
C PHE A 134 -13.17 8.90 -10.78
N ILE A 135 -12.34 9.94 -10.67
CA ILE A 135 -12.78 11.32 -10.86
C ILE A 135 -12.44 11.79 -12.26
N LYS A 136 -11.17 11.67 -12.68
CA LYS A 136 -10.70 12.11 -14.01
C LYS A 136 -11.34 11.33 -15.17
N GLY A 137 -11.60 10.03 -14.99
CA GLY A 137 -12.19 9.15 -16.02
C GLY A 137 -13.69 9.34 -16.23
N GLY A 138 -14.34 10.22 -15.47
CA GLY A 138 -15.77 10.54 -15.59
C GLY A 138 -16.08 11.83 -16.37
N GLU A 139 -15.06 12.51 -16.91
CA GLU A 139 -15.18 13.66 -17.82
C GLU A 139 -15.01 13.21 -19.28
#